data_6ee1700e98a6f21aacae6d2f081ce4d1
#
_entry.id   6ee1700e98a6f21aacae6d2f081ce4d1
#
_cell.length_a   1.000
_cell.length_b   1.000
_cell.length_c   1.000
_cell.angle_alpha   90.00
_cell.angle_beta   90.00
_cell.angle_gamma   90.00
#
_symmetry.space_group_name_H-M   'P 1'
#
loop_
_entity.id
_entity.type
_entity.pdbx_description
1 polymer ?
#
loop_
_entity_poly.entity_id
_entity_poly.type
_entity_poly.pdbx_seq_one_letter_code
_entity_poly.pdbx_strand_id
1 'polypeptide(L)'
;MAARVRRGPRQGRARGGPIALTATARLTIAGSSASIPRPDRACSSYLVDDGETPIVLDLGTGALANLRRYADYDRLSAVVISHMHADHFIDLIPLRYALRYGSRRRTSKLPVHLPPGGTAMLRTLVSAFASEGGEFLSDVFDLREYDPSAVLRIDGATLRFAHTAHYIPAFAVRWERDGASVTYSADTAPDERVVELARESDVFLCEATLRHGECEAGMRGHSTAVDAAEMARAAGVRRLVLTHYGEESTAMDLDESAREIFAGDIIVADDHRVLDL
;
A
#
# COMPACT_ATOMS: atom_id res chain seq x y z
N MET A 1 49.33 -61.69 -26.15
CA MET A 1 48.79 -60.53 -26.88
C MET A 1 47.43 -60.14 -26.24
N ALA A 2 47.39 -59.14 -25.39
CA ALA A 2 46.19 -58.72 -24.72
C ALA A 2 45.83 -57.28 -25.22
N ALA A 3 44.66 -57.14 -25.83
CA ALA A 3 44.17 -55.92 -26.40
C ALA A 3 43.63 -54.97 -25.28
N ARG A 4 44.19 -53.78 -25.20
CA ARG A 4 43.68 -52.70 -24.31
C ARG A 4 42.49 -51.99 -24.94
N VAL A 5 41.32 -52.08 -24.31
CA VAL A 5 40.14 -51.26 -24.64
C VAL A 5 40.28 -49.89 -24.02
N ARG A 6 40.34 -48.85 -24.85
CA ARG A 6 40.30 -47.42 -24.42
C ARG A 6 38.86 -47.04 -24.10
N ARG A 7 38.59 -46.60 -22.87
CA ARG A 7 37.31 -45.96 -22.48
C ARG A 7 37.37 -44.45 -22.81
N GLY A 8 36.42 -44.01 -23.62
CA GLY A 8 36.21 -42.58 -23.93
C GLY A 8 35.66 -41.78 -22.74
N PRO A 9 35.75 -40.42 -22.76
CA PRO A 9 35.36 -39.57 -21.65
C PRO A 9 33.83 -39.52 -21.48
N ARG A 10 33.37 -39.69 -20.24
CA ARG A 10 31.97 -39.52 -19.85
C ARG A 10 31.61 -38.03 -19.91
N GLN A 11 30.62 -37.69 -20.72
CA GLN A 11 30.00 -36.37 -20.71
C GLN A 11 29.32 -36.16 -19.37
N GLY A 12 29.77 -35.10 -18.64
CA GLY A 12 29.17 -34.66 -17.41
C GLY A 12 27.79 -34.03 -17.68
N ARG A 13 26.74 -34.61 -17.09
CA ARG A 13 25.42 -33.97 -17.00
C ARG A 13 25.56 -32.70 -16.17
N ALA A 14 25.26 -31.54 -16.76
CA ALA A 14 25.06 -30.30 -16.05
C ALA A 14 23.94 -30.50 -15.02
N ARG A 15 24.26 -30.37 -13.76
CA ARG A 15 23.27 -30.28 -12.67
C ARG A 15 22.58 -28.93 -12.80
N GLY A 16 21.30 -28.91 -13.16
CA GLY A 16 20.46 -27.71 -13.00
C GLY A 16 20.55 -27.26 -11.56
N GLY A 17 20.98 -26.02 -11.36
CA GLY A 17 20.93 -25.37 -10.06
C GLY A 17 19.47 -25.32 -9.55
N PRO A 18 19.26 -25.17 -8.24
CA PRO A 18 17.92 -25.01 -7.70
C PRO A 18 17.27 -23.79 -8.37
N ILE A 19 16.09 -23.98 -8.97
CA ILE A 19 15.22 -22.89 -9.39
C ILE A 19 14.86 -22.19 -8.08
N ALA A 20 15.38 -20.98 -7.88
CA ALA A 20 14.92 -20.13 -6.80
C ALA A 20 13.42 -19.92 -7.03
N LEU A 21 12.59 -20.45 -6.14
CA LEU A 21 11.19 -20.08 -6.09
C LEU A 21 11.20 -18.59 -5.76
N THR A 22 10.90 -17.74 -6.74
CA THR A 22 10.64 -16.32 -6.51
C THR A 22 9.47 -16.26 -5.53
N ALA A 23 9.67 -15.64 -4.38
CA ALA A 23 8.60 -15.43 -3.43
C ALA A 23 7.49 -14.65 -4.16
N THR A 24 6.27 -15.16 -4.14
CA THR A 24 5.11 -14.49 -4.71
C THR A 24 4.87 -13.22 -3.91
N ALA A 25 4.76 -12.07 -4.59
CA ALA A 25 4.45 -10.82 -3.92
C ALA A 25 3.07 -10.89 -3.26
N ARG A 26 2.90 -10.25 -2.12
CA ARG A 26 1.67 -10.27 -1.31
C ARG A 26 1.24 -8.87 -0.94
N LEU A 27 -0.07 -8.68 -0.90
CA LEU A 27 -0.73 -7.51 -0.32
C LEU A 27 -1.36 -7.92 1.02
N THR A 28 -0.96 -7.27 2.10
CA THR A 28 -1.55 -7.45 3.43
C THR A 28 -2.32 -6.19 3.83
N ILE A 29 -3.57 -6.34 4.23
CA ILE A 29 -4.42 -5.26 4.74
C ILE A 29 -4.11 -5.11 6.23
N ALA A 30 -3.41 -4.05 6.61
CA ALA A 30 -3.12 -3.72 8.00
C ALA A 30 -4.14 -2.76 8.61
N GLY A 31 -4.94 -2.10 7.77
CA GLY A 31 -6.02 -1.23 8.15
C GLY A 31 -6.93 -0.93 6.98
N SER A 32 -8.25 -1.01 7.19
CA SER A 32 -9.28 -0.90 6.15
C SER A 32 -10.42 0.07 6.48
N SER A 33 -10.42 0.69 7.67
CA SER A 33 -11.46 1.63 8.11
C SER A 33 -11.24 3.03 7.57
N ALA A 34 -12.32 3.71 7.19
CA ALA A 34 -12.33 5.13 6.86
C ALA A 34 -12.30 5.98 8.15
N SER A 35 -11.57 7.08 8.12
CA SER A 35 -11.52 8.17 9.11
C SER A 35 -11.39 7.75 10.58
N ILE A 36 -12.22 6.81 11.05
CA ILE A 36 -12.35 6.39 12.45
C ILE A 36 -11.91 4.93 12.59
N PRO A 37 -10.90 4.61 13.43
CA PRO A 37 -10.57 3.22 13.70
C PRO A 37 -11.71 2.56 14.49
N ARG A 38 -12.00 1.31 14.18
CA ARG A 38 -13.00 0.49 14.86
C ARG A 38 -12.32 -0.56 15.75
N PRO A 39 -13.02 -1.22 16.68
CA PRO A 39 -12.42 -2.21 17.57
C PRO A 39 -11.66 -3.33 16.84
N ASP A 40 -12.12 -3.71 15.65
CA ASP A 40 -11.58 -4.77 14.80
C ASP A 40 -10.86 -4.28 13.54
N ARG A 41 -10.82 -2.96 13.30
CA ARG A 41 -10.25 -2.36 12.09
C ARG A 41 -9.48 -1.07 12.38
N ALA A 42 -8.24 -1.04 11.98
CA ALA A 42 -7.42 0.17 11.94
C ALA A 42 -7.78 1.03 10.71
N CYS A 43 -7.36 2.28 10.72
CA CYS A 43 -7.42 3.14 9.53
C CYS A 43 -6.40 2.70 8.47
N SER A 44 -6.52 3.26 7.26
CA SER A 44 -5.81 2.84 6.05
C SER A 44 -4.34 2.52 6.23
N SER A 45 -3.97 1.27 5.91
CA SER A 45 -2.58 0.84 5.80
C SER A 45 -2.46 -0.49 5.05
N TYR A 46 -1.55 -0.56 4.09
CA TYR A 46 -1.38 -1.70 3.21
C TYR A 46 0.09 -2.02 3.06
N LEU A 47 0.46 -3.28 3.37
CA LEU A 47 1.82 -3.76 3.17
C LEU A 47 1.89 -4.53 1.86
N VAL A 48 2.73 -4.06 0.94
CA VAL A 48 3.13 -4.82 -0.25
C VAL A 48 4.52 -5.39 0.01
N ASP A 49 4.64 -6.72 -0.03
CA ASP A 49 5.87 -7.44 0.32
C ASP A 49 6.13 -8.56 -0.70
N ASP A 50 7.25 -8.50 -1.37
CA ASP A 50 7.74 -9.50 -2.31
C ASP A 50 8.74 -10.49 -1.66
N GLY A 51 8.89 -10.43 -0.35
CA GLY A 51 9.85 -11.18 0.44
C GLY A 51 11.21 -10.50 0.63
N GLU A 52 11.48 -9.41 -0.11
CA GLU A 52 12.74 -8.65 -0.05
C GLU A 52 12.51 -7.17 0.29
N THR A 53 11.43 -6.58 -0.23
CA THR A 53 11.20 -5.13 -0.21
C THR A 53 9.83 -4.79 0.38
N PRO A 54 9.63 -4.95 1.70
CA PRO A 54 8.37 -4.61 2.34
C PRO A 54 8.14 -3.09 2.32
N ILE A 55 7.13 -2.64 1.56
CA ILE A 55 6.71 -1.25 1.43
C ILE A 55 5.31 -1.09 2.03
N VAL A 56 5.13 -0.09 2.87
CA VAL A 56 3.85 0.25 3.47
C VAL A 56 3.25 1.44 2.72
N LEU A 57 2.02 1.29 2.24
CA LEU A 57 1.20 2.37 1.67
C LEU A 57 0.23 2.83 2.75
N ASP A 58 0.36 4.06 3.16
CA ASP A 58 -0.29 4.70 4.31
C ASP A 58 -0.05 3.98 5.66
N LEU A 59 -0.15 4.71 6.74
CA LEU A 59 -0.01 4.21 8.10
C LEU A 59 -0.94 4.98 9.03
N GLY A 60 -2.22 4.67 8.91
CA GLY A 60 -3.30 5.31 9.66
C GLY A 60 -3.43 4.85 11.10
N THR A 61 -4.38 5.42 11.81
CA THR A 61 -4.60 5.18 13.24
C THR A 61 -4.78 3.71 13.59
N GLY A 62 -3.91 3.16 14.44
CA GLY A 62 -3.96 1.77 14.92
C GLY A 62 -3.29 0.75 13.99
N ALA A 63 -2.94 1.14 12.78
CA ALA A 63 -2.40 0.23 11.77
C ALA A 63 -1.02 -0.32 12.12
N LEU A 64 -0.18 0.42 12.83
CA LEU A 64 1.13 -0.07 13.27
C LEU A 64 1.04 -1.34 14.11
N ALA A 65 0.03 -1.45 14.98
CA ALA A 65 -0.15 -2.63 15.81
C ALA A 65 -0.43 -3.89 14.96
N ASN A 66 -1.25 -3.73 13.93
CA ASN A 66 -1.58 -4.79 12.98
C ASN A 66 -0.39 -5.13 12.07
N LEU A 67 0.26 -4.12 11.49
CA LEU A 67 1.43 -4.26 10.62
C LEU A 67 2.53 -5.12 11.28
N ARG A 68 2.78 -4.93 12.58
CA ARG A 68 3.79 -5.67 13.34
C ARG A 68 3.55 -7.17 13.47
N ARG A 69 2.39 -7.67 13.05
CA ARG A 69 2.10 -9.11 12.96
C ARG A 69 2.67 -9.73 11.68
N TYR A 70 2.92 -8.92 10.66
CA TYR A 70 3.30 -9.36 9.30
C TYR A 70 4.69 -8.92 8.91
N ALA A 71 5.15 -7.78 9.40
CA ALA A 71 6.47 -7.26 9.12
C ALA A 71 7.16 -6.73 10.39
N ASP A 72 8.45 -6.95 10.45
CA ASP A 72 9.31 -6.32 11.44
C ASP A 72 9.52 -4.86 11.05
N TYR A 73 9.11 -3.91 11.89
CA TYR A 73 9.17 -2.48 11.59
C TYR A 73 10.59 -1.95 11.28
N ASP A 74 11.62 -2.63 11.79
CA ASP A 74 13.03 -2.32 11.53
C ASP A 74 13.51 -2.83 10.17
N ARG A 75 12.72 -3.64 9.46
CA ARG A 75 13.03 -4.20 8.15
C ARG A 75 12.25 -3.57 7.00
N LEU A 76 11.34 -2.66 7.27
CA LEU A 76 10.59 -1.97 6.24
C LEU A 76 11.55 -1.25 5.28
N SER A 77 11.35 -1.39 3.97
CA SER A 77 12.10 -0.68 2.94
C SER A 77 11.68 0.77 2.86
N ALA A 78 10.39 1.05 2.94
CA ALA A 78 9.85 2.41 2.97
C ALA A 78 8.42 2.45 3.52
N VAL A 79 7.99 3.65 3.90
CA VAL A 79 6.58 4.03 4.06
C VAL A 79 6.27 5.10 3.01
N VAL A 80 5.15 4.97 2.30
CA VAL A 80 4.69 5.93 1.29
C VAL A 80 3.31 6.42 1.69
N ILE A 81 3.17 7.71 1.92
CA ILE A 81 1.92 8.34 2.35
C ILE A 81 1.23 8.97 1.15
N SER A 82 -0.03 8.59 0.95
CA SER A 82 -0.85 9.07 -0.16
C SER A 82 -1.25 10.54 -0.01
N HIS A 83 -1.68 10.91 1.20
CA HIS A 83 -2.08 12.27 1.55
C HIS A 83 -2.02 12.52 3.07
N MET A 84 -2.29 13.75 3.49
CA MET A 84 -2.03 14.19 4.86
C MET A 84 -3.29 14.34 5.72
N HIS A 85 -4.33 13.49 5.52
CA HIS A 85 -5.35 13.26 6.54
C HIS A 85 -4.82 12.31 7.63
N ALA A 86 -5.20 12.55 8.88
CA ALA A 86 -4.61 11.87 10.04
C ALA A 86 -4.78 10.35 10.02
N ASP A 87 -5.88 9.86 9.47
CA ASP A 87 -6.20 8.43 9.33
C ASP A 87 -5.36 7.71 8.24
N HIS A 88 -4.44 8.43 7.59
CA HIS A 88 -3.49 7.87 6.62
C HIS A 88 -2.03 7.92 7.08
N PHE A 89 -1.67 8.71 8.10
CA PHE A 89 -0.26 8.84 8.46
C PHE A 89 0.05 8.90 9.95
N ILE A 90 -0.95 9.05 10.85
CA ILE A 90 -0.68 9.41 12.24
C ILE A 90 0.16 8.36 12.99
N ASP A 91 0.10 7.10 12.61
CA ASP A 91 0.91 6.04 13.22
C ASP A 91 2.42 6.11 12.86
N LEU A 92 2.84 7.09 12.04
CA LEU A 92 4.26 7.47 11.94
C LEU A 92 4.80 7.90 13.31
N ILE A 93 3.97 8.50 14.18
CA ILE A 93 4.39 8.91 15.51
C ILE A 93 4.76 7.72 16.40
N PRO A 94 3.88 6.72 16.65
CA PRO A 94 4.27 5.53 17.40
C PRO A 94 5.34 4.68 16.67
N LEU A 95 5.40 4.69 15.33
CA LEU A 95 6.49 4.04 14.59
C LEU A 95 7.84 4.69 14.90
N ARG A 96 7.90 6.02 15.00
CA ARG A 96 9.10 6.75 15.46
C ARG A 96 9.54 6.26 16.83
N TYR A 97 8.61 6.11 17.78
CA TYR A 97 8.95 5.61 19.11
C TYR A 97 9.42 4.14 19.08
N ALA A 98 8.80 3.30 18.24
CA ALA A 98 9.24 1.91 18.08
C ALA A 98 10.67 1.83 17.52
N LEU A 99 11.02 2.63 16.52
CA LEU A 99 12.35 2.69 15.93
C LEU A 99 13.40 3.27 16.90
N ARG A 100 13.02 4.26 17.70
CA ARG A 100 13.94 4.96 18.62
C ARG A 100 14.18 4.20 19.92
N TYR A 101 13.13 3.61 20.50
CA TYR A 101 13.15 3.03 21.84
C TYR A 101 12.82 1.54 21.87
N GLY A 102 12.30 0.96 20.79
CA GLY A 102 11.98 -0.46 20.72
C GLY A 102 13.20 -1.37 20.80
N SER A 103 12.96 -2.65 20.94
CA SER A 103 14.01 -3.68 21.06
C SER A 103 14.75 -3.94 19.76
N ARG A 104 14.14 -3.61 18.63
CA ARG A 104 14.72 -3.77 17.28
C ARG A 104 15.32 -2.45 16.80
N ARG A 105 16.50 -2.51 16.22
CA ARG A 105 17.26 -1.33 15.78
C ARG A 105 17.54 -1.39 14.29
N ARG A 106 17.38 -0.26 13.61
CA ARG A 106 17.89 -0.07 12.26
C ARG A 106 19.31 0.49 12.29
N THR A 107 20.08 0.17 11.27
CA THR A 107 21.41 0.76 11.04
C THR A 107 21.33 2.03 10.18
N SER A 108 20.22 2.22 9.46
CA SER A 108 19.92 3.39 8.64
C SER A 108 18.55 3.94 8.97
N LYS A 109 18.30 5.21 8.65
CA LYS A 109 16.97 5.82 8.79
C LYS A 109 15.97 5.12 7.87
N LEU A 110 14.70 5.02 8.30
CA LEU A 110 13.63 4.51 7.46
C LEU A 110 13.21 5.60 6.45
N PRO A 111 13.26 5.33 5.14
CA PRO A 111 12.70 6.23 4.15
C PRO A 111 11.18 6.37 4.34
N VAL A 112 10.71 7.62 4.44
CA VAL A 112 9.29 7.96 4.47
C VAL A 112 9.03 8.94 3.35
N HIS A 113 8.28 8.49 2.35
CA HIS A 113 7.92 9.29 1.18
C HIS A 113 6.56 9.94 1.42
N LEU A 114 6.54 11.25 1.43
CA LEU A 114 5.38 12.09 1.71
C LEU A 114 4.90 12.78 0.43
N PRO A 115 3.61 13.14 0.35
CA PRO A 115 3.14 14.02 -0.71
C PRO A 115 3.77 15.42 -0.59
N PRO A 116 3.75 16.23 -1.65
CA PRO A 116 4.21 17.62 -1.61
C PRO A 116 3.60 18.41 -0.45
N GLY A 117 4.44 19.05 0.37
CA GLY A 117 4.05 19.78 1.59
C GLY A 117 3.94 18.91 2.85
N GLY A 118 3.99 17.60 2.74
CA GLY A 118 3.82 16.67 3.87
C GLY A 118 4.89 16.80 4.94
N THR A 119 6.14 17.09 4.56
CA THR A 119 7.23 17.32 5.52
C THR A 119 6.97 18.52 6.43
N ALA A 120 6.49 19.61 5.86
CA ALA A 120 6.17 20.82 6.62
C ALA A 120 5.01 20.56 7.59
N MET A 121 3.98 19.84 7.15
CA MET A 121 2.82 19.49 7.98
C MET A 121 3.22 18.58 9.15
N LEU A 122 4.00 17.52 8.92
CA LEU A 122 4.51 16.65 9.99
C LEU A 122 5.34 17.43 11.02
N ARG A 123 6.23 18.32 10.57
CA ARG A 123 7.03 19.17 11.47
C ARG A 123 6.15 20.06 12.33
N THR A 124 5.11 20.65 11.74
CA THR A 124 4.15 21.48 12.47
C THR A 124 3.40 20.65 13.53
N LEU A 125 2.92 19.46 13.15
CA LEU A 125 2.23 18.56 14.08
C LEU A 125 3.10 18.21 15.29
N VAL A 126 4.33 17.74 15.05
CA VAL A 126 5.20 17.30 16.15
C VAL A 126 5.73 18.45 17.01
N SER A 127 5.79 19.65 16.49
CA SER A 127 6.21 20.84 17.25
C SER A 127 5.29 21.14 18.44
N ALA A 128 4.05 20.66 18.42
CA ALA A 128 3.08 20.84 19.50
C ALA A 128 3.43 20.02 20.76
N PHE A 129 4.24 18.98 20.65
CA PHE A 129 4.56 18.07 21.77
C PHE A 129 6.03 17.63 21.85
N ALA A 130 6.84 17.90 20.83
CA ALA A 130 8.25 17.56 20.80
C ALA A 130 9.12 18.81 20.94
N SER A 131 9.88 18.89 22.03
CA SER A 131 10.78 20.02 22.30
C SER A 131 11.92 20.12 21.29
N GLU A 132 12.32 18.98 20.68
CA GLU A 132 13.35 18.89 19.67
C GLU A 132 12.89 19.42 18.29
N GLY A 133 11.58 19.76 18.15
CA GLY A 133 11.04 20.27 16.89
C GLY A 133 11.24 19.31 15.72
N GLY A 134 11.79 19.78 14.61
CA GLY A 134 12.00 18.98 13.40
C GLY A 134 12.98 17.83 13.54
N GLU A 135 13.86 17.84 14.55
CA GLU A 135 14.80 16.74 14.81
C GLU A 135 14.10 15.50 15.36
N PHE A 136 12.95 15.68 15.99
CA PHE A 136 12.15 14.59 16.53
C PHE A 136 11.85 13.47 15.53
N LEU A 137 11.53 13.78 14.29
CA LEU A 137 11.27 12.79 13.24
C LEU A 137 12.56 12.35 12.54
N SER A 138 13.46 13.31 12.30
CA SER A 138 14.67 13.07 11.51
C SER A 138 15.72 12.24 12.22
N ASP A 139 15.55 11.89 13.50
CA ASP A 139 16.44 10.97 14.21
C ASP A 139 16.32 9.53 13.70
N VAL A 140 15.14 9.11 13.22
CA VAL A 140 14.86 7.75 12.75
C VAL A 140 14.34 7.68 11.31
N PHE A 141 13.75 8.77 10.79
CA PHE A 141 13.22 8.83 9.44
C PHE A 141 14.12 9.62 8.49
N ASP A 142 14.17 9.17 7.25
CA ASP A 142 14.63 9.94 6.10
C ASP A 142 13.38 10.44 5.36
N LEU A 143 12.93 11.64 5.73
CA LEU A 143 11.72 12.25 5.18
C LEU A 143 12.01 12.84 3.80
N ARG A 144 11.27 12.39 2.80
CA ARG A 144 11.37 12.84 1.41
C ARG A 144 9.98 13.15 0.87
N GLU A 145 9.83 14.22 0.14
CA GLU A 145 8.63 14.45 -0.65
C GLU A 145 8.82 13.86 -2.04
N TYR A 146 7.86 13.04 -2.49
CA TYR A 146 7.92 12.51 -3.85
C TYR A 146 7.42 13.56 -4.86
N ASP A 147 7.96 13.49 -6.08
CA ASP A 147 7.40 14.20 -7.23
C ASP A 147 6.33 13.29 -7.87
N PRO A 148 5.03 13.68 -7.82
CA PRO A 148 3.97 12.84 -8.37
C PRO A 148 4.01 12.69 -9.89
N SER A 149 4.79 13.51 -10.60
CA SER A 149 5.00 13.38 -12.05
C SER A 149 6.14 12.43 -12.41
N ALA A 150 6.96 12.04 -11.43
CA ALA A 150 8.14 11.20 -11.61
C ALA A 150 7.90 9.76 -11.10
N VAL A 151 8.71 8.85 -11.60
CA VAL A 151 8.74 7.46 -11.12
C VAL A 151 9.62 7.38 -9.88
N LEU A 152 9.06 6.93 -8.77
CA LEU A 152 9.82 6.59 -7.57
C LEU A 152 10.28 5.12 -7.63
N ARG A 153 11.56 4.87 -7.38
CA ARG A 153 12.14 3.53 -7.32
C ARG A 153 12.61 3.22 -5.91
N ILE A 154 12.21 2.06 -5.37
CA ILE A 154 12.58 1.58 -4.04
C ILE A 154 13.02 0.12 -4.17
N ASP A 155 14.32 -0.15 -4.04
CA ASP A 155 14.92 -1.50 -4.01
C ASP A 155 14.39 -2.45 -5.11
N GLY A 156 14.23 -1.94 -6.34
CA GLY A 156 13.73 -2.70 -7.49
C GLY A 156 12.22 -2.57 -7.73
N ALA A 157 11.43 -2.17 -6.75
CA ALA A 157 10.04 -1.81 -6.97
C ALA A 157 9.92 -0.44 -7.65
N THR A 158 8.89 -0.29 -8.46
CA THR A 158 8.54 0.96 -9.16
C THR A 158 7.21 1.46 -8.64
N LEU A 159 7.17 2.75 -8.24
CA LEU A 159 5.94 3.42 -7.82
C LEU A 159 5.64 4.59 -8.75
N ARG A 160 4.38 4.69 -9.15
CA ARG A 160 3.83 5.83 -9.92
C ARG A 160 2.65 6.41 -9.16
N PHE A 161 2.37 7.66 -9.43
CA PHE A 161 1.34 8.42 -8.72
C PHE A 161 0.37 9.07 -9.70
N ALA A 162 -0.87 9.26 -9.26
CA ALA A 162 -1.84 10.10 -9.94
C ALA A 162 -2.58 10.96 -8.92
N HIS A 163 -2.78 12.24 -9.22
CA HIS A 163 -3.57 13.12 -8.38
C HIS A 163 -5.03 12.63 -8.34
N THR A 164 -5.65 12.64 -7.17
CA THR A 164 -7.03 12.19 -6.98
C THR A 164 -8.01 13.36 -6.83
N ALA A 165 -9.30 13.10 -6.93
CA ALA A 165 -10.36 14.06 -6.65
C ALA A 165 -10.73 14.00 -5.16
N HIS A 166 -10.00 14.75 -4.34
CA HIS A 166 -10.18 14.80 -2.89
C HIS A 166 -10.06 16.23 -2.35
N TYR A 167 -10.40 16.48 -1.08
CA TYR A 167 -10.47 17.82 -0.47
C TYR A 167 -9.11 18.48 -0.26
N ILE A 168 -8.07 17.67 -0.10
CA ILE A 168 -6.67 18.11 -0.02
C ILE A 168 -5.85 17.41 -1.09
N PRO A 169 -4.63 17.86 -1.40
CA PRO A 169 -3.75 17.14 -2.32
C PRO A 169 -3.56 15.68 -1.88
N ALA A 170 -4.09 14.76 -2.67
CA ALA A 170 -4.02 13.32 -2.44
C ALA A 170 -3.63 12.60 -3.73
N PHE A 171 -2.97 11.45 -3.60
CA PHE A 171 -2.37 10.75 -4.72
C PHE A 171 -2.62 9.25 -4.63
N ALA A 172 -3.24 8.69 -5.64
CA ALA A 172 -3.25 7.26 -5.88
C ALA A 172 -1.83 6.76 -6.14
N VAL A 173 -1.55 5.53 -5.74
CA VAL A 173 -0.21 4.94 -5.83
C VAL A 173 -0.28 3.60 -6.55
N ARG A 174 0.49 3.42 -7.63
CA ARG A 174 0.68 2.14 -8.28
C ARG A 174 2.07 1.61 -7.97
N TRP A 175 2.13 0.43 -7.36
CA TRP A 175 3.32 -0.36 -7.12
C TRP A 175 3.44 -1.46 -8.18
N GLU A 176 4.65 -1.66 -8.71
CA GLU A 176 4.96 -2.70 -9.69
C GLU A 176 6.32 -3.32 -9.41
N ARG A 177 6.39 -4.67 -9.47
CA ARG A 177 7.64 -5.43 -9.45
C ARG A 177 7.44 -6.83 -10.03
N ASP A 178 8.39 -7.28 -10.85
CA ASP A 178 8.47 -8.65 -11.39
C ASP A 178 7.17 -9.14 -12.06
N GLY A 179 6.42 -8.23 -12.67
CA GLY A 179 5.16 -8.51 -13.35
C GLY A 179 3.93 -8.47 -12.45
N ALA A 180 4.08 -8.33 -11.13
CA ALA A 180 2.97 -8.09 -10.21
C ALA A 180 2.70 -6.60 -10.06
N SER A 181 1.42 -6.24 -9.85
CA SER A 181 0.98 -4.85 -9.72
C SER A 181 -0.17 -4.66 -8.74
N VAL A 182 -0.05 -3.61 -7.92
CA VAL A 182 -1.11 -3.14 -7.02
C VAL A 182 -1.31 -1.65 -7.25
N THR A 183 -2.55 -1.24 -7.51
CA THR A 183 -2.91 0.18 -7.50
C THR A 183 -3.81 0.46 -6.32
N TYR A 184 -3.40 1.41 -5.49
CA TYR A 184 -4.17 1.95 -4.36
C TYR A 184 -4.74 3.31 -4.77
N SER A 185 -6.06 3.47 -4.67
CA SER A 185 -6.75 4.70 -5.06
C SER A 185 -6.40 5.90 -4.20
N ALA A 186 -5.93 5.71 -2.96
CA ALA A 186 -6.07 6.69 -1.88
C ALA A 186 -7.55 7.13 -1.75
N ASP A 187 -7.80 8.30 -1.13
CA ASP A 187 -9.15 8.88 -1.06
C ASP A 187 -9.44 9.64 -2.36
N THR A 188 -10.60 9.35 -2.96
CA THR A 188 -10.97 9.93 -4.25
C THR A 188 -12.47 9.80 -4.55
N ALA A 189 -13.08 10.83 -5.10
CA ALA A 189 -14.24 10.65 -5.95
C ALA A 189 -13.83 9.95 -7.27
N PRO A 190 -14.77 9.48 -8.09
CA PRO A 190 -14.45 8.91 -9.41
C PRO A 190 -13.54 9.83 -10.22
N ASP A 191 -12.41 9.29 -10.71
CA ASP A 191 -11.39 10.08 -11.40
C ASP A 191 -10.69 9.27 -12.50
N GLU A 192 -10.70 9.81 -13.73
CA GLU A 192 -10.08 9.15 -14.89
C GLU A 192 -8.56 8.97 -14.72
N ARG A 193 -7.90 9.83 -13.96
CA ARG A 193 -6.45 9.71 -13.68
C ARG A 193 -6.15 8.48 -12.83
N VAL A 194 -7.05 8.16 -11.88
CA VAL A 194 -6.97 6.95 -11.07
C VAL A 194 -7.24 5.71 -11.92
N VAL A 195 -8.25 5.76 -12.80
CA VAL A 195 -8.56 4.70 -13.77
C VAL A 195 -7.35 4.41 -14.66
N GLU A 196 -6.72 5.44 -15.22
CA GLU A 196 -5.54 5.27 -16.08
C GLU A 196 -4.35 4.69 -15.32
N LEU A 197 -4.11 5.13 -14.07
CA LEU A 197 -3.06 4.58 -13.22
C LEU A 197 -3.33 3.09 -12.90
N ALA A 198 -4.60 2.72 -12.68
CA ALA A 198 -5.00 1.36 -12.33
C ALA A 198 -5.08 0.40 -13.52
N ARG A 199 -4.89 0.89 -14.76
CA ARG A 199 -5.06 0.09 -15.97
C ARG A 199 -4.31 -1.24 -15.89
N GLU A 200 -5.07 -2.36 -16.10
CA GLU A 200 -4.57 -3.74 -16.10
C GLU A 200 -3.80 -4.15 -14.83
N SER A 201 -4.06 -3.50 -13.68
CA SER A 201 -3.47 -3.93 -12.41
C SER A 201 -3.97 -5.31 -11.99
N ASP A 202 -3.11 -6.11 -11.36
CA ASP A 202 -3.54 -7.37 -10.75
C ASP A 202 -4.52 -7.14 -9.62
N VAL A 203 -4.28 -6.10 -8.81
CA VAL A 203 -5.16 -5.67 -7.73
C VAL A 203 -5.38 -4.16 -7.82
N PHE A 204 -6.64 -3.74 -7.81
CA PHE A 204 -7.05 -2.38 -7.56
C PHE A 204 -7.69 -2.28 -6.18
N LEU A 205 -6.96 -1.67 -5.26
CA LEU A 205 -7.39 -1.40 -3.89
C LEU A 205 -8.04 -0.02 -3.89
N CYS A 206 -9.37 0.00 -3.84
CA CYS A 206 -10.16 1.22 -4.02
C CYS A 206 -11.00 1.53 -2.78
N GLU A 207 -11.03 2.79 -2.38
CA GLU A 207 -11.91 3.29 -1.33
C GLU A 207 -13.38 3.10 -1.69
N ALA A 208 -14.24 2.94 -0.67
CA ALA A 208 -15.69 2.84 -0.79
C ALA A 208 -16.35 3.48 0.44
N THR A 209 -16.00 4.72 0.71
CA THR A 209 -16.40 5.47 1.91
C THR A 209 -17.88 5.76 1.93
N LEU A 210 -18.43 6.19 0.76
CA LEU A 210 -19.82 6.58 0.64
C LEU A 210 -20.73 5.36 0.46
N ARG A 211 -21.89 5.40 1.10
CA ARG A 211 -22.94 4.40 0.87
C ARG A 211 -23.58 4.61 -0.51
N HIS A 212 -24.19 3.55 -1.04
CA HIS A 212 -24.95 3.65 -2.27
C HIS A 212 -26.02 4.75 -2.20
N GLY A 213 -26.02 5.67 -3.16
CA GLY A 213 -26.95 6.81 -3.20
C GLY A 213 -26.61 7.97 -2.26
N GLU A 214 -25.55 7.87 -1.48
CA GLU A 214 -25.06 8.98 -0.65
C GLU A 214 -24.39 10.05 -1.52
N CYS A 215 -24.67 11.30 -1.21
CA CYS A 215 -24.08 12.47 -1.89
C CYS A 215 -23.46 13.38 -0.87
N GLU A 216 -22.23 13.79 -1.11
CA GLU A 216 -21.55 14.81 -0.31
C GLU A 216 -22.04 16.21 -0.68
N ALA A 217 -22.17 17.05 0.32
CA ALA A 217 -22.51 18.46 0.09
C ALA A 217 -21.28 19.23 -0.43
N GLY A 218 -21.36 19.78 -1.64
CA GLY A 218 -20.29 20.55 -2.26
C GLY A 218 -19.38 19.72 -3.15
N MET A 219 -18.05 19.85 -2.98
CA MET A 219 -17.08 19.05 -3.75
C MET A 219 -17.10 17.60 -3.26
N ARG A 220 -17.27 16.70 -4.20
CA ARG A 220 -17.19 15.26 -3.90
C ARG A 220 -15.73 14.84 -3.75
N GLY A 221 -15.41 14.16 -2.65
CA GLY A 221 -14.06 13.72 -2.30
C GLY A 221 -13.91 12.23 -2.10
N HIS A 222 -15.02 11.46 -2.16
CA HIS A 222 -15.04 10.02 -1.92
C HIS A 222 -15.89 9.25 -2.93
N SER A 223 -15.67 7.94 -2.96
CA SER A 223 -16.36 6.98 -3.84
C SER A 223 -17.35 6.11 -3.08
N THR A 224 -18.33 5.59 -3.80
CA THR A 224 -19.17 4.47 -3.40
C THR A 224 -18.56 3.15 -3.91
N ALA A 225 -19.06 2.00 -3.45
CA ALA A 225 -18.67 0.70 -4.01
C ALA A 225 -19.03 0.56 -5.50
N VAL A 226 -20.11 1.24 -5.96
CA VAL A 226 -20.50 1.30 -7.39
C VAL A 226 -19.46 2.07 -8.18
N ASP A 227 -19.02 3.24 -7.70
CA ASP A 227 -17.98 4.03 -8.36
C ASP A 227 -16.64 3.26 -8.43
N ALA A 228 -16.25 2.62 -7.34
CA ALA A 228 -15.06 1.78 -7.30
C ALA A 228 -15.12 0.65 -8.33
N ALA A 229 -16.29 0.00 -8.47
CA ALA A 229 -16.53 -1.04 -9.46
C ALA A 229 -16.53 -0.51 -10.91
N GLU A 230 -17.08 0.69 -11.16
CA GLU A 230 -17.02 1.36 -12.46
C GLU A 230 -15.58 1.70 -12.85
N MET A 231 -14.80 2.26 -11.94
CA MET A 231 -13.36 2.52 -12.15
C MET A 231 -12.59 1.23 -12.40
N ALA A 232 -12.84 0.17 -11.62
CA ALA A 232 -12.21 -1.14 -11.80
C ALA A 232 -12.50 -1.75 -13.18
N ARG A 233 -13.76 -1.68 -13.61
CA ARG A 233 -14.18 -2.14 -14.95
C ARG A 233 -13.52 -1.34 -16.05
N ALA A 234 -13.51 -0.01 -15.93
CA ALA A 234 -12.91 0.88 -16.93
C ALA A 234 -11.38 0.69 -17.04
N ALA A 235 -10.72 0.41 -15.92
CA ALA A 235 -9.29 0.12 -15.88
C ALA A 235 -8.94 -1.31 -16.33
N GLY A 236 -9.91 -2.23 -16.43
CA GLY A 236 -9.67 -3.62 -16.82
C GLY A 236 -8.83 -4.39 -15.80
N VAL A 237 -8.98 -4.10 -14.51
CA VAL A 237 -8.22 -4.76 -13.45
C VAL A 237 -8.67 -6.21 -13.26
N ARG A 238 -7.80 -7.07 -12.74
CA ARG A 238 -8.13 -8.47 -12.47
C ARG A 238 -8.97 -8.64 -11.21
N ARG A 239 -8.63 -7.90 -10.15
CA ARG A 239 -9.27 -7.97 -8.83
C ARG A 239 -9.53 -6.58 -8.28
N LEU A 240 -10.74 -6.35 -7.77
CA LEU A 240 -11.13 -5.17 -7.00
C LEU A 240 -11.11 -5.51 -5.51
N VAL A 241 -10.42 -4.71 -4.72
CA VAL A 241 -10.46 -4.78 -3.25
C VAL A 241 -11.08 -3.49 -2.74
N LEU A 242 -12.30 -3.58 -2.21
CA LEU A 242 -13.01 -2.44 -1.60
C LEU A 242 -12.48 -2.21 -0.19
N THR A 243 -12.06 -1.00 0.10
CA THR A 243 -11.44 -0.62 1.38
C THR A 243 -11.90 0.77 1.82
N HIS A 244 -11.37 1.27 2.93
CA HIS A 244 -11.64 2.61 3.45
C HIS A 244 -13.15 2.89 3.52
N TYR A 245 -13.88 2.09 4.32
CA TYR A 245 -15.32 2.23 4.52
C TYR A 245 -15.69 2.32 6.00
N GLY A 246 -16.75 3.08 6.28
CA GLY A 246 -17.25 3.35 7.62
C GLY A 246 -18.04 2.18 8.23
N GLU A 247 -18.44 2.35 9.49
CA GLU A 247 -19.24 1.35 10.23
C GLU A 247 -20.71 1.27 9.75
N GLU A 248 -21.13 2.27 8.99
CA GLU A 248 -22.48 2.33 8.39
C GLU A 248 -22.64 1.40 7.19
N SER A 249 -21.51 0.90 6.63
CA SER A 249 -21.50 -0.02 5.49
C SER A 249 -21.17 -1.43 5.93
N THR A 250 -21.91 -2.42 5.46
CA THR A 250 -21.57 -3.82 5.67
C THR A 250 -20.75 -4.37 4.49
N ALA A 251 -19.94 -5.39 4.75
CA ALA A 251 -19.20 -6.06 3.67
C ALA A 251 -20.13 -6.65 2.60
N MET A 252 -21.31 -7.08 2.99
CA MET A 252 -22.32 -7.64 2.08
C MET A 252 -22.88 -6.56 1.16
N ASP A 253 -23.29 -5.39 1.70
CA ASP A 253 -23.84 -4.30 0.89
C ASP A 253 -22.81 -3.78 -0.14
N LEU A 254 -21.53 -3.70 0.25
CA LEU A 254 -20.45 -3.26 -0.63
C LEU A 254 -20.20 -4.29 -1.75
N ASP A 255 -20.15 -5.59 -1.41
CA ASP A 255 -19.93 -6.67 -2.37
C ASP A 255 -21.09 -6.76 -3.37
N GLU A 256 -22.34 -6.74 -2.90
CA GLU A 256 -23.54 -6.79 -3.74
C GLU A 256 -23.57 -5.59 -4.72
N SER A 257 -23.37 -4.38 -4.21
CA SER A 257 -23.37 -3.17 -5.05
C SER A 257 -22.29 -3.19 -6.14
N ALA A 258 -21.09 -3.68 -5.81
CA ALA A 258 -19.98 -3.75 -6.75
C ALA A 258 -20.19 -4.85 -7.81
N ARG A 259 -20.79 -5.99 -7.43
CA ARG A 259 -21.04 -7.13 -8.35
C ARG A 259 -22.03 -6.82 -9.47
N GLU A 260 -22.90 -5.86 -9.30
CA GLU A 260 -23.79 -5.41 -10.37
C GLU A 260 -23.01 -4.77 -11.54
N ILE A 261 -21.79 -4.26 -11.29
CA ILE A 261 -21.00 -3.46 -12.23
C ILE A 261 -19.73 -4.18 -12.71
N PHE A 262 -19.03 -4.87 -11.78
CA PHE A 262 -17.74 -5.49 -12.05
C PHE A 262 -17.82 -7.01 -11.97
N ALA A 263 -17.55 -7.70 -13.08
CA ALA A 263 -17.63 -9.16 -13.18
C ALA A 263 -16.35 -9.90 -12.74
N GLY A 264 -15.28 -9.17 -12.38
CA GLY A 264 -14.02 -9.74 -11.92
C GLY A 264 -14.08 -10.22 -10.46
N ASP A 265 -12.92 -10.54 -9.91
CA ASP A 265 -12.80 -10.95 -8.50
C ASP A 265 -12.98 -9.73 -7.58
N ILE A 266 -13.95 -9.78 -6.66
CA ILE A 266 -14.25 -8.72 -5.70
C ILE A 266 -13.96 -9.23 -4.29
N ILE A 267 -13.24 -8.42 -3.54
CA ILE A 267 -12.94 -8.64 -2.12
C ILE A 267 -13.31 -7.38 -1.35
N VAL A 268 -14.07 -7.51 -0.29
CA VAL A 268 -14.21 -6.44 0.70
C VAL A 268 -13.11 -6.61 1.73
N ALA A 269 -12.33 -5.55 1.94
CA ALA A 269 -11.16 -5.58 2.81
C ALA A 269 -11.56 -5.78 4.27
N ASP A 270 -10.84 -6.67 4.93
CA ASP A 270 -10.78 -6.85 6.37
C ASP A 270 -9.33 -6.73 6.82
N ASP A 271 -9.12 -6.18 8.00
CA ASP A 271 -7.80 -6.18 8.61
C ASP A 271 -7.27 -7.61 8.73
N HIS A 272 -5.98 -7.77 8.60
CA HIS A 272 -5.28 -9.06 8.61
C HIS A 272 -5.47 -9.94 7.37
N ARG A 273 -6.19 -9.48 6.37
CA ARG A 273 -6.30 -10.23 5.11
C ARG A 273 -4.99 -10.15 4.33
N VAL A 274 -4.55 -11.31 3.83
CA VAL A 274 -3.36 -11.44 2.98
C VAL A 274 -3.78 -11.97 1.62
N LEU A 275 -3.32 -11.34 0.56
CA LEU A 275 -3.63 -11.67 -0.83
C LEU A 275 -2.32 -11.94 -1.57
N ASP A 276 -2.23 -13.06 -2.26
CA ASP A 276 -1.16 -13.30 -3.23
C ASP A 276 -1.44 -12.51 -4.52
N LEU A 277 -0.38 -11.90 -5.09
CA LEU A 277 -0.44 -11.05 -6.28
C LEU A 277 -0.13 -11.84 -7.56
#